data_623866fde7ef40c11dff40d9ae670eab
#
_entry.id   623866fde7ef40c11dff40d9ae670eab
#
_cell.length_a   1.000
_cell.length_b   1.000
_cell.length_c   1.000
_cell.angle_alpha   90.00
_cell.angle_beta   90.00
_cell.angle_gamma   90.00
#
_symmetry.space_group_name_H-M   'P 1'
#
loop_
_entity.id
_entity.type
_entity.pdbx_description
1 polymer ?
#
loop_
_entity_poly.entity_id
_entity_poly.type
_entity_poly.pdbx_seq_one_letter_code
_entity_poly.pdbx_strand_id
1 'polypeptide(L)'
;MRDSAVLLIDCPDRKGLVARVSGLLYDHGANILHADQHRDKELGLFFMRVEWALAESSPLDESRSESARSESAGHAFDLDAFKRAFAPLAHELNMTWKVTSSVRRPRVALFCSQYLHCMADLLHRWRTGELVCEIPVIVSNHRDVENLAKFYGVPFEHVPMTAQTRSQTRGEAEARQLELLERHEIELVVLARYMQILSPAFVARYPAAIINVHHSFLPAFTGAKPYHAAHARGVKLIGATSHYVTEVLDDGPIIEQDVARISHRDQVDDLVEKGRDLERMVLSRAVRWHLDRRILCYGNKTVVFD
;
A
#
# COMPACT_ATOMS: atom_id res chain seq x y z
N MET A 1 3.06 1.70 -19.48
CA MET A 1 2.09 0.74 -18.91
C MET A 1 0.78 0.95 -19.65
N ARG A 2 0.05 -0.11 -20.00
CA ARG A 2 -1.29 0.02 -20.60
C ARG A 2 -2.27 0.37 -19.50
N ASP A 3 -3.25 1.21 -19.80
CA ASP A 3 -4.31 1.54 -18.85
C ASP A 3 -5.12 0.29 -18.53
N SER A 4 -5.27 0.00 -17.25
CA SER A 4 -5.97 -1.17 -16.75
C SER A 4 -6.96 -0.81 -15.64
N ALA A 5 -7.88 -1.69 -15.35
CA ALA A 5 -8.69 -1.63 -14.15
C ALA A 5 -8.50 -2.92 -13.33
N VAL A 6 -8.62 -2.78 -12.02
CA VAL A 6 -8.51 -3.89 -11.06
C VAL A 6 -9.79 -3.98 -10.25
N LEU A 7 -10.38 -5.17 -10.22
CA LEU A 7 -11.47 -5.54 -9.33
C LEU A 7 -10.91 -6.40 -8.20
N LEU A 8 -11.13 -5.98 -6.97
CA LEU A 8 -10.90 -6.76 -5.76
C LEU A 8 -12.23 -7.18 -5.17
N ILE A 9 -12.35 -8.44 -4.79
CA ILE A 9 -13.58 -9.05 -4.22
C ILE A 9 -13.23 -9.88 -3.00
N ASP A 10 -14.06 -9.78 -1.97
CA ASP A 10 -14.18 -10.77 -0.91
C ASP A 10 -15.65 -11.15 -0.72
N CYS A 11 -15.92 -12.43 -0.47
CA CYS A 11 -17.28 -12.95 -0.24
C CYS A 11 -17.27 -14.32 0.42
N PRO A 12 -18.45 -14.82 0.90
CA PRO A 12 -18.58 -16.21 1.28
C PRO A 12 -18.26 -17.16 0.12
N ASP A 13 -17.44 -18.20 0.40
CA ASP A 13 -17.03 -19.15 -0.64
C ASP A 13 -18.22 -20.01 -1.14
N ARG A 14 -18.36 -20.09 -2.44
CA ARG A 14 -19.34 -20.95 -3.13
C ARG A 14 -18.92 -21.30 -4.54
N LYS A 15 -19.54 -22.34 -5.10
CA LYS A 15 -19.28 -22.76 -6.49
C LYS A 15 -19.74 -21.69 -7.49
N GLY A 16 -18.93 -21.50 -8.56
CA GLY A 16 -19.29 -20.68 -9.70
C GLY A 16 -18.91 -19.20 -9.59
N LEU A 17 -18.29 -18.73 -8.51
CA LEU A 17 -17.87 -17.32 -8.33
C LEU A 17 -17.01 -16.85 -9.49
N VAL A 18 -15.92 -17.56 -9.79
CA VAL A 18 -14.99 -17.20 -10.87
C VAL A 18 -15.72 -17.13 -12.21
N ALA A 19 -16.53 -18.14 -12.54
CA ALA A 19 -17.25 -18.19 -13.81
C ALA A 19 -18.22 -17.01 -13.97
N ARG A 20 -18.95 -16.65 -12.91
CA ARG A 20 -19.90 -15.52 -12.93
C ARG A 20 -19.20 -14.17 -13.07
N VAL A 21 -18.12 -13.96 -12.33
CA VAL A 21 -17.33 -12.72 -12.41
C VAL A 21 -16.68 -12.58 -13.78
N SER A 22 -15.99 -13.63 -14.26
CA SER A 22 -15.33 -13.60 -15.57
C SER A 22 -16.33 -13.52 -16.73
N GLY A 23 -17.50 -14.17 -16.61
CA GLY A 23 -18.57 -14.06 -17.61
C GLY A 23 -19.08 -12.64 -17.73
N LEU A 24 -19.34 -11.96 -16.61
CA LEU A 24 -19.79 -10.56 -16.64
C LEU A 24 -18.72 -9.62 -17.22
N LEU A 25 -17.45 -9.84 -16.90
CA LEU A 25 -16.35 -9.09 -17.53
C LEU A 25 -16.30 -9.31 -19.05
N TYR A 26 -16.44 -10.57 -19.49
CA TYR A 26 -16.49 -10.94 -20.91
C TYR A 26 -17.66 -10.28 -21.63
N ASP A 27 -18.87 -10.30 -21.05
CA ASP A 27 -20.08 -9.69 -21.62
C ASP A 27 -19.95 -8.16 -21.80
N HIS A 28 -19.05 -7.52 -21.04
CA HIS A 28 -18.70 -6.10 -21.15
C HIS A 28 -17.46 -5.85 -22.03
N GLY A 29 -16.93 -6.86 -22.70
CA GLY A 29 -15.79 -6.73 -23.60
C GLY A 29 -14.43 -6.60 -22.89
N ALA A 30 -14.31 -7.03 -21.63
CA ALA A 30 -13.06 -6.99 -20.91
C ALA A 30 -12.05 -8.01 -21.43
N ASN A 31 -10.83 -7.56 -21.74
CA ASN A 31 -9.69 -8.45 -21.94
C ASN A 31 -8.93 -8.61 -20.62
N ILE A 32 -9.12 -9.75 -19.94
CA ILE A 32 -8.49 -10.06 -18.65
C ILE A 32 -6.97 -10.24 -18.88
N LEU A 33 -6.17 -9.44 -18.18
CA LEU A 33 -4.71 -9.48 -18.21
C LEU A 33 -4.15 -10.39 -17.11
N HIS A 34 -4.78 -10.35 -15.93
CA HIS A 34 -4.37 -11.15 -14.78
C HIS A 34 -5.59 -11.48 -13.92
N ALA A 35 -5.66 -12.71 -13.41
CA ALA A 35 -6.67 -13.13 -12.44
C ALA A 35 -6.02 -14.04 -11.41
N ASP A 36 -6.23 -13.71 -10.14
CA ASP A 36 -5.76 -14.50 -9.02
C ASP A 36 -6.86 -14.64 -7.97
N GLN A 37 -6.81 -15.73 -7.21
CA GLN A 37 -7.84 -16.06 -6.23
C GLN A 37 -7.26 -16.82 -5.05
N HIS A 38 -7.83 -16.56 -3.88
CA HIS A 38 -7.50 -17.25 -2.65
C HIS A 38 -8.77 -17.70 -1.93
N ARG A 39 -8.69 -18.80 -1.20
CA ARG A 39 -9.76 -19.34 -0.37
C ARG A 39 -9.27 -19.57 1.06
N ASP A 40 -9.85 -18.86 2.01
CA ASP A 40 -9.72 -19.22 3.43
C ASP A 40 -10.74 -20.31 3.76
N LYS A 41 -10.25 -21.54 3.95
CA LYS A 41 -11.10 -22.71 4.22
C LYS A 41 -11.70 -22.69 5.62
N GLU A 42 -11.01 -22.09 6.59
CA GLU A 42 -11.44 -22.05 7.99
C GLU A 42 -12.60 -21.07 8.17
N LEU A 43 -12.50 -19.91 7.51
CA LEU A 43 -13.52 -18.87 7.58
C LEU A 43 -14.60 -19.04 6.49
N GLY A 44 -14.39 -19.92 5.51
CA GLY A 44 -15.30 -20.09 4.37
C GLY A 44 -15.38 -18.85 3.49
N LEU A 45 -14.27 -18.11 3.35
CA LEU A 45 -14.18 -16.89 2.55
C LEU A 45 -13.42 -17.14 1.25
N PHE A 46 -13.87 -16.45 0.22
CA PHE A 46 -13.24 -16.40 -1.10
C PHE A 46 -12.79 -14.99 -1.41
N PHE A 47 -11.59 -14.86 -1.96
CA PHE A 47 -10.96 -13.60 -2.36
C PHE A 47 -10.54 -13.70 -3.83
N MET A 48 -10.71 -12.61 -4.57
CA MET A 48 -10.34 -12.58 -5.99
C MET A 48 -9.82 -11.20 -6.37
N ARG A 49 -8.75 -11.18 -7.17
CA ARG A 49 -8.25 -10.03 -7.90
C ARG A 49 -8.34 -10.31 -9.39
N VAL A 50 -8.96 -9.41 -10.13
CA VAL A 50 -8.97 -9.47 -11.60
C VAL A 50 -8.51 -8.14 -12.15
N GLU A 51 -7.59 -8.17 -13.10
CA GLU A 51 -7.10 -7.02 -13.83
C GLU A 51 -7.39 -7.19 -15.32
N TRP A 52 -7.93 -6.14 -15.96
CA TRP A 52 -8.23 -6.14 -17.38
C TRP A 52 -7.81 -4.83 -18.05
N ALA A 53 -7.59 -4.87 -19.38
CA ALA A 53 -7.25 -3.69 -20.16
C ALA A 53 -8.46 -2.76 -20.32
N LEU A 54 -8.24 -1.44 -20.20
CA LEU A 54 -9.26 -0.42 -20.44
C LEU A 54 -9.37 0.01 -21.91
N ALA A 55 -8.33 -0.23 -22.71
CA ALA A 55 -8.32 0.02 -24.13
C ALA A 55 -7.80 -1.23 -24.85
N GLU A 56 -8.45 -1.63 -25.93
CA GLU A 56 -7.93 -2.68 -26.80
C GLU A 56 -6.68 -2.16 -27.55
N SER A 57 -5.54 -2.78 -27.29
CA SER A 57 -4.43 -2.72 -28.21
C SER A 57 -4.50 -3.95 -29.12
N SER A 58 -4.95 -3.77 -30.35
CA SER A 58 -4.86 -4.85 -31.34
C SER A 58 -3.37 -5.15 -31.60
N PRO A 59 -2.89 -6.39 -31.38
CA PRO A 59 -1.51 -6.77 -31.71
C PRO A 59 -1.21 -6.74 -33.22
N LEU A 60 -2.22 -6.47 -34.07
CA LEU A 60 -2.13 -6.49 -35.51
C LEU A 60 -2.00 -5.07 -36.14
N ASP A 61 -1.94 -4.02 -35.34
CA ASP A 61 -2.00 -2.64 -35.85
C ASP A 61 -0.62 -2.07 -36.26
N GLU A 62 0.48 -2.76 -35.99
CA GLU A 62 1.81 -2.30 -36.47
C GLU A 62 2.03 -2.49 -37.96
N SER A 63 1.18 -3.27 -38.66
CA SER A 63 1.30 -3.57 -40.10
C SER A 63 0.18 -2.99 -40.95
N ARG A 64 -0.80 -2.26 -40.43
CA ARG A 64 -1.92 -1.69 -41.19
C ARG A 64 -1.68 -0.25 -41.61
N SER A 65 -2.09 0.06 -42.85
CA SER A 65 -2.05 1.41 -43.43
C SER A 65 -2.95 2.39 -42.69
N GLU A 66 -2.58 3.69 -42.68
CA GLU A 66 -3.30 4.77 -41.98
C GLU A 66 -4.81 4.85 -42.29
N SER A 67 -5.25 4.41 -43.46
CA SER A 67 -6.66 4.39 -43.86
C SER A 67 -7.50 3.33 -43.12
N ALA A 68 -6.89 2.26 -42.59
CA ALA A 68 -7.57 1.20 -41.84
C ALA A 68 -7.64 1.48 -40.34
N ARG A 69 -6.92 2.51 -39.84
CA ARG A 69 -6.91 2.91 -38.42
C ARG A 69 -8.15 3.71 -38.00
N SER A 70 -8.89 4.28 -38.96
CA SER A 70 -10.07 5.09 -38.67
C SER A 70 -11.36 4.30 -38.39
N GLU A 71 -11.40 3.01 -38.72
CA GLU A 71 -12.62 2.16 -38.57
C GLU A 71 -12.56 1.21 -37.35
N SER A 72 -11.40 1.00 -36.73
CA SER A 72 -11.25 0.22 -35.48
C SER A 72 -10.88 1.10 -34.30
N ALA A 73 -11.66 2.15 -34.02
CA ALA A 73 -11.63 2.80 -32.72
C ALA A 73 -12.12 1.76 -31.69
N GLY A 74 -11.19 0.99 -31.12
CA GLY A 74 -11.48 0.02 -30.09
C GLY A 74 -12.31 0.69 -29.00
N HIS A 75 -13.46 0.14 -28.67
CA HIS A 75 -14.35 0.69 -27.66
C HIS A 75 -13.59 0.68 -26.34
N ALA A 76 -13.37 1.87 -25.77
CA ALA A 76 -12.87 1.99 -24.41
C ALA A 76 -13.85 1.28 -23.47
N PHE A 77 -13.35 0.45 -22.56
CA PHE A 77 -14.17 -0.27 -21.59
C PHE A 77 -14.95 0.71 -20.71
N ASP A 78 -16.29 0.62 -20.74
CA ASP A 78 -17.16 1.46 -19.91
C ASP A 78 -17.17 0.94 -18.45
N LEU A 79 -16.31 1.53 -17.64
CA LEU A 79 -16.13 1.17 -16.23
C LEU A 79 -17.41 1.42 -15.40
N ASP A 80 -18.18 2.45 -15.72
CA ASP A 80 -19.38 2.79 -14.97
C ASP A 80 -20.57 1.90 -15.37
N ALA A 81 -20.69 1.53 -16.64
CA ALA A 81 -21.64 0.51 -17.07
C ALA A 81 -21.33 -0.84 -16.40
N PHE A 82 -20.07 -1.24 -16.36
CA PHE A 82 -19.65 -2.45 -15.64
C PHE A 82 -20.00 -2.40 -14.16
N LYS A 83 -19.67 -1.32 -13.45
CA LYS A 83 -20.03 -1.18 -12.01
C LYS A 83 -21.51 -1.31 -11.76
N ARG A 84 -22.35 -0.71 -12.63
CA ARG A 84 -23.82 -0.83 -12.55
C ARG A 84 -24.29 -2.27 -12.75
N ALA A 85 -23.71 -2.99 -13.71
CA ALA A 85 -24.04 -4.38 -13.98
C ALA A 85 -23.51 -5.34 -12.92
N PHE A 86 -22.35 -5.03 -12.31
CA PHE A 86 -21.73 -5.85 -11.27
C PHE A 86 -22.45 -5.76 -9.91
N ALA A 87 -23.02 -4.61 -9.58
CA ALA A 87 -23.65 -4.36 -8.28
C ALA A 87 -24.77 -5.38 -7.92
N PRO A 88 -25.71 -5.76 -8.83
CA PRO A 88 -26.70 -6.81 -8.54
C PRO A 88 -26.07 -8.18 -8.28
N LEU A 89 -25.05 -8.55 -9.06
CA LEU A 89 -24.30 -9.80 -8.85
C LEU A 89 -23.59 -9.80 -7.50
N ALA A 90 -22.94 -8.70 -7.16
CA ALA A 90 -22.26 -8.54 -5.88
C ALA A 90 -23.24 -8.65 -4.70
N HIS A 91 -24.42 -8.03 -4.81
CA HIS A 91 -25.46 -8.12 -3.79
C HIS A 91 -25.98 -9.57 -3.62
N GLU A 92 -26.31 -10.28 -4.71
CA GLU A 92 -26.77 -11.67 -4.68
C GLU A 92 -25.75 -12.60 -4.01
N LEU A 93 -24.46 -12.34 -4.24
CA LEU A 93 -23.36 -13.18 -3.77
C LEU A 93 -22.74 -12.69 -2.44
N ASN A 94 -23.30 -11.62 -1.84
CA ASN A 94 -22.77 -10.96 -0.65
C ASN A 94 -21.29 -10.60 -0.79
N MET A 95 -20.94 -9.99 -1.93
CA MET A 95 -19.57 -9.56 -2.20
C MET A 95 -19.31 -8.15 -1.65
N THR A 96 -18.20 -7.99 -0.91
CA THR A 96 -17.53 -6.70 -0.77
C THR A 96 -16.63 -6.55 -1.99
N TRP A 97 -16.67 -5.40 -2.66
CA TRP A 97 -15.91 -5.22 -3.87
C TRP A 97 -15.44 -3.79 -4.09
N LYS A 98 -14.31 -3.66 -4.80
CA LYS A 98 -13.76 -2.37 -5.19
C LYS A 98 -13.18 -2.46 -6.60
N VAL A 99 -13.56 -1.53 -7.47
CA VAL A 99 -12.94 -1.34 -8.78
C VAL A 99 -12.10 -0.09 -8.78
N THR A 100 -10.87 -0.20 -9.27
CA THR A 100 -9.92 0.92 -9.35
C THR A 100 -9.30 0.94 -10.74
N SER A 101 -9.16 2.12 -11.33
CA SER A 101 -8.47 2.32 -12.62
C SER A 101 -7.01 2.75 -12.39
N SER A 102 -6.10 2.34 -13.29
CA SER A 102 -4.70 2.78 -13.32
C SER A 102 -4.51 4.15 -13.99
N VAL A 103 -5.55 4.69 -14.63
CA VAL A 103 -5.49 5.99 -15.35
C VAL A 103 -5.10 7.14 -14.40
N ARG A 104 -5.65 7.13 -13.19
CA ARG A 104 -5.28 8.11 -12.17
C ARG A 104 -4.22 7.53 -11.23
N ARG A 105 -3.10 8.26 -11.09
CA ARG A 105 -2.07 7.91 -10.12
C ARG A 105 -2.53 8.22 -8.70
N PRO A 106 -2.40 7.28 -7.75
CA PRO A 106 -2.70 7.53 -6.35
C PRO A 106 -1.81 8.62 -5.75
N ARG A 107 -2.35 9.42 -4.85
CA ARG A 107 -1.63 10.49 -4.15
C ARG A 107 -1.18 10.01 -2.78
N VAL A 108 0.14 10.01 -2.56
CA VAL A 108 0.80 9.43 -1.38
C VAL A 108 1.47 10.52 -0.57
N ALA A 109 1.19 10.59 0.74
CA ALA A 109 1.98 11.39 1.67
C ALA A 109 3.01 10.51 2.38
N LEU A 110 4.25 10.99 2.45
CA LEU A 110 5.31 10.31 3.18
C LEU A 110 5.57 11.03 4.52
N PHE A 111 5.47 10.28 5.61
CA PHE A 111 5.75 10.78 6.96
C PHE A 111 7.03 10.16 7.49
N CYS A 112 7.91 10.95 8.09
CA CYS A 112 9.11 10.43 8.76
C CYS A 112 9.47 11.25 10.00
N SER A 113 10.40 10.72 10.80
CA SER A 113 11.11 11.44 11.83
C SER A 113 12.59 11.63 11.42
N GLN A 114 13.54 11.32 12.30
CA GLN A 114 14.99 11.54 12.06
C GLN A 114 15.63 10.52 11.10
N TYR A 115 15.11 9.29 11.04
CA TYR A 115 15.73 8.21 10.26
C TYR A 115 15.31 8.27 8.78
N LEU A 116 16.28 8.46 7.89
CA LEU A 116 16.01 8.75 6.47
C LEU A 116 16.10 7.53 5.53
N HIS A 117 16.58 6.39 5.99
CA HIS A 117 16.87 5.24 5.11
C HIS A 117 15.64 4.73 4.33
N CYS A 118 14.48 4.60 4.98
CA CYS A 118 13.24 4.22 4.31
C CYS A 118 12.73 5.32 3.37
N MET A 119 12.81 6.59 3.80
CA MET A 119 12.41 7.74 2.99
C MET A 119 13.24 7.84 1.72
N ALA A 120 14.56 7.70 1.83
CA ALA A 120 15.47 7.77 0.69
C ALA A 120 15.19 6.64 -0.32
N ASP A 121 14.93 5.41 0.15
CA ASP A 121 14.59 4.27 -0.70
C ASP A 121 13.27 4.48 -1.44
N LEU A 122 12.21 4.92 -0.76
CA LEU A 122 10.90 5.20 -1.36
C LEU A 122 11.00 6.30 -2.43
N LEU A 123 11.68 7.40 -2.13
CA LEU A 123 11.87 8.51 -3.07
C LEU A 123 12.71 8.10 -4.29
N HIS A 124 13.72 7.25 -4.11
CA HIS A 124 14.49 6.70 -5.22
C HIS A 124 13.62 5.84 -6.14
N ARG A 125 12.86 4.89 -5.58
CA ARG A 125 11.94 4.01 -6.34
C ARG A 125 10.83 4.78 -7.04
N TRP A 126 10.31 5.82 -6.41
CA TRP A 126 9.36 6.74 -7.05
C TRP A 126 9.99 7.46 -8.25
N ARG A 127 11.19 8.01 -8.09
CA ARG A 127 11.90 8.73 -9.16
C ARG A 127 12.25 7.84 -10.35
N THR A 128 12.56 6.57 -10.10
CA THR A 128 12.85 5.58 -11.15
C THR A 128 11.59 4.97 -11.79
N GLY A 129 10.40 5.31 -11.29
CA GLY A 129 9.12 4.81 -11.81
C GLY A 129 8.73 3.42 -11.32
N GLU A 130 9.43 2.87 -10.31
CA GLU A 130 9.06 1.60 -9.68
C GLU A 130 7.78 1.77 -8.81
N LEU A 131 7.61 2.91 -8.15
CA LEU A 131 6.39 3.29 -7.43
C LEU A 131 5.57 4.25 -8.30
N VAL A 132 4.47 3.77 -8.84
CA VAL A 132 3.60 4.54 -9.75
C VAL A 132 2.58 5.32 -8.95
N CYS A 133 2.96 6.50 -8.45
CA CYS A 133 2.11 7.38 -7.66
C CYS A 133 2.54 8.84 -7.82
N GLU A 134 1.76 9.77 -7.25
CA GLU A 134 2.19 11.13 -6.98
C GLU A 134 2.58 11.26 -5.51
N ILE A 135 3.64 12.02 -5.22
CA ILE A 135 4.06 12.35 -3.84
C ILE A 135 3.98 13.87 -3.68
N PRO A 136 2.80 14.43 -3.36
CA PRO A 136 2.63 15.87 -3.28
C PRO A 136 3.18 16.49 -2.01
N VAL A 137 3.44 15.70 -0.95
CA VAL A 137 3.94 16.24 0.33
C VAL A 137 4.73 15.19 1.12
N ILE A 138 5.80 15.66 1.74
CA ILE A 138 6.51 14.97 2.83
C ILE A 138 6.24 15.73 4.12
N VAL A 139 5.81 15.03 5.16
CA VAL A 139 5.56 15.60 6.50
C VAL A 139 6.53 15.02 7.51
N SER A 140 7.15 15.86 8.31
CA SER A 140 8.05 15.40 9.37
C SER A 140 7.96 16.28 10.61
N ASN A 141 8.15 15.65 11.78
CA ASN A 141 8.32 16.36 13.05
C ASN A 141 9.78 16.81 13.30
N HIS A 142 10.68 16.53 12.34
CA HIS A 142 12.10 16.95 12.34
C HIS A 142 12.47 17.54 10.98
N ARG A 143 13.55 18.33 10.93
CA ARG A 143 14.01 18.95 9.67
C ARG A 143 15.05 18.12 8.92
N ASP A 144 15.46 16.97 9.43
CA ASP A 144 16.51 16.14 8.84
C ASP A 144 16.22 15.72 7.39
N VAL A 145 14.94 15.57 7.03
CA VAL A 145 14.51 15.18 5.69
C VAL A 145 14.43 16.35 4.69
N GLU A 146 14.46 17.58 5.12
CA GLU A 146 14.20 18.78 4.31
C GLU A 146 15.09 18.85 3.04
N ASN A 147 16.39 18.59 3.22
CA ASN A 147 17.35 18.58 2.09
C ASN A 147 17.07 17.44 1.11
N LEU A 148 16.65 16.28 1.62
CA LEU A 148 16.28 15.13 0.78
C LEU A 148 15.01 15.43 -0.03
N ALA A 149 13.98 15.99 0.61
CA ALA A 149 12.74 16.42 -0.05
C ALA A 149 13.03 17.44 -1.17
N LYS A 150 13.87 18.44 -0.88
CA LYS A 150 14.31 19.43 -1.86
C LYS A 150 15.05 18.82 -3.05
N PHE A 151 15.93 17.84 -2.79
CA PHE A 151 16.67 17.14 -3.86
C PHE A 151 15.72 16.40 -4.83
N TYR A 152 14.67 15.79 -4.30
CA TYR A 152 13.66 15.12 -5.12
C TYR A 152 12.57 16.04 -5.67
N GLY A 153 12.55 17.31 -5.29
CA GLY A 153 11.55 18.30 -5.73
C GLY A 153 10.16 18.08 -5.11
N VAL A 154 10.10 17.45 -3.93
CA VAL A 154 8.84 17.19 -3.22
C VAL A 154 8.63 18.26 -2.15
N PRO A 155 7.44 18.88 -2.05
CA PRO A 155 7.09 19.82 -0.97
C PRO A 155 7.29 19.20 0.40
N PHE A 156 7.90 19.98 1.31
CA PHE A 156 8.19 19.56 2.68
C PHE A 156 7.45 20.42 3.70
N GLU A 157 6.76 19.77 4.62
CA GLU A 157 6.02 20.40 5.71
C GLU A 157 6.59 19.94 7.05
N HIS A 158 7.11 20.90 7.81
CA HIS A 158 7.59 20.67 9.18
C HIS A 158 6.45 20.86 10.17
N VAL A 159 5.99 19.77 10.78
CA VAL A 159 4.96 19.78 11.84
C VAL A 159 5.61 19.28 13.13
N PRO A 160 6.20 20.18 13.94
CA PRO A 160 6.98 19.79 15.11
C PRO A 160 6.09 19.13 16.17
N MET A 161 6.58 18.01 16.71
CA MET A 161 6.03 17.34 17.89
C MET A 161 7.18 17.04 18.84
N THR A 162 7.18 17.66 20.04
CA THR A 162 8.18 17.41 21.06
C THR A 162 7.63 16.53 22.19
N ALA A 163 8.52 15.88 22.94
CA ALA A 163 8.13 15.08 24.10
C ALA A 163 7.41 15.91 25.17
N GLN A 164 7.77 17.20 25.30
CA GLN A 164 7.21 18.14 26.28
C GLN A 164 5.82 18.67 25.86
N THR A 165 5.52 18.67 24.56
CA THR A 165 4.28 19.23 24.02
C THR A 165 3.29 18.15 23.61
N ARG A 166 3.63 16.86 23.75
CA ARG A 166 2.80 15.71 23.30
C ARG A 166 1.36 15.71 23.81
N SER A 167 1.10 16.22 25.01
CA SER A 167 -0.27 16.22 25.55
C SER A 167 -1.07 17.45 25.17
N GLN A 168 -0.43 18.59 24.93
CA GLN A 168 -1.12 19.87 24.66
C GLN A 168 -1.19 20.23 23.17
N THR A 169 -0.16 19.90 22.38
CA THR A 169 -0.09 20.27 20.95
C THR A 169 -0.33 19.10 19.99
N ARG A 170 -0.52 17.88 20.50
CA ARG A 170 -0.77 16.71 19.63
C ARG A 170 -2.00 16.93 18.75
N GLY A 171 -3.10 17.40 19.33
CA GLY A 171 -4.33 17.66 18.60
C GLY A 171 -4.16 18.71 17.51
N GLU A 172 -3.41 19.78 17.78
CA GLU A 172 -3.12 20.83 16.81
C GLU A 172 -2.21 20.32 15.68
N ALA A 173 -1.17 19.53 16.02
CA ALA A 173 -0.28 18.93 15.03
C ALA A 173 -1.02 17.94 14.13
N GLU A 174 -1.84 17.06 14.70
CA GLU A 174 -2.66 16.12 13.91
C GLU A 174 -3.71 16.85 13.06
N ALA A 175 -4.36 17.91 13.57
CA ALA A 175 -5.27 18.73 12.80
C ALA A 175 -4.57 19.37 11.60
N ARG A 176 -3.35 19.91 11.79
CA ARG A 176 -2.54 20.45 10.70
C ARG A 176 -2.14 19.36 9.68
N GLN A 177 -1.78 18.17 10.14
CA GLN A 177 -1.47 17.05 9.26
C GLN A 177 -2.69 16.64 8.44
N LEU A 178 -3.87 16.49 9.07
CA LEU A 178 -5.11 16.14 8.36
C LEU A 178 -5.50 17.21 7.34
N GLU A 179 -5.37 18.50 7.67
CA GLU A 179 -5.59 19.61 6.72
C GLU A 179 -4.67 19.50 5.49
N LEU A 180 -3.39 19.18 5.70
CA LEU A 180 -2.42 18.96 4.61
C LEU A 180 -2.84 17.76 3.74
N LEU A 181 -3.21 16.65 4.36
CA LEU A 181 -3.64 15.45 3.65
C LEU A 181 -4.90 15.70 2.82
N GLU A 182 -5.88 16.42 3.37
CA GLU A 182 -7.12 16.79 2.68
C GLU A 182 -6.84 17.76 1.52
N ARG A 183 -6.05 18.82 1.74
CA ARG A 183 -5.64 19.79 0.71
C ARG A 183 -4.96 19.13 -0.49
N HIS A 184 -4.14 18.11 -0.21
CA HIS A 184 -3.42 17.38 -1.25
C HIS A 184 -4.17 16.15 -1.76
N GLU A 185 -5.43 15.93 -1.36
CA GLU A 185 -6.25 14.77 -1.74
C GLU A 185 -5.51 13.44 -1.56
N ILE A 186 -4.86 13.25 -0.41
CA ILE A 186 -4.04 12.06 -0.13
C ILE A 186 -4.91 10.82 0.03
N GLU A 187 -4.53 9.76 -0.68
CA GLU A 187 -5.19 8.46 -0.66
C GLU A 187 -4.43 7.41 0.17
N LEU A 188 -3.11 7.61 0.35
CA LEU A 188 -2.26 6.72 1.13
C LEU A 188 -1.28 7.53 1.97
N VAL A 189 -1.16 7.22 3.25
CA VAL A 189 -0.13 7.73 4.15
C VAL A 189 0.90 6.64 4.40
N VAL A 190 2.19 6.92 4.23
CA VAL A 190 3.28 5.98 4.50
C VAL A 190 4.13 6.51 5.64
N LEU A 191 4.17 5.76 6.74
CA LEU A 191 4.97 6.07 7.92
C LEU A 191 6.37 5.47 7.77
N ALA A 192 7.25 6.19 7.10
CA ALA A 192 8.65 5.80 6.86
C ALA A 192 9.51 6.14 8.09
N ARG A 193 9.43 5.36 9.15
CA ARG A 193 10.06 5.62 10.45
C ARG A 193 9.54 6.91 11.12
N TYR A 194 8.23 7.11 11.06
CA TYR A 194 7.54 8.18 11.79
C TYR A 194 7.30 7.74 13.23
N MET A 195 8.12 8.24 14.15
CA MET A 195 8.18 7.79 15.55
C MET A 195 7.11 8.46 16.45
N GLN A 196 5.96 8.83 15.88
CA GLN A 196 4.82 9.36 16.62
C GLN A 196 3.63 8.41 16.48
N ILE A 197 2.88 8.22 17.56
CA ILE A 197 1.66 7.42 17.55
C ILE A 197 0.53 8.30 17.04
N LEU A 198 -0.20 7.88 16.01
CA LEU A 198 -1.37 8.57 15.52
C LEU A 198 -2.58 8.34 16.44
N SER A 199 -3.48 9.32 16.54
CA SER A 199 -4.71 9.15 17.33
C SER A 199 -5.71 8.23 16.62
N PRO A 200 -6.64 7.59 17.34
CA PRO A 200 -7.75 6.85 16.75
C PRO A 200 -8.55 7.69 15.74
N ALA A 201 -8.78 8.97 16.05
CA ALA A 201 -9.48 9.90 15.15
C ALA A 201 -8.73 10.14 13.83
N PHE A 202 -7.39 10.21 13.87
CA PHE A 202 -6.57 10.29 12.65
C PHE A 202 -6.67 9.00 11.84
N VAL A 203 -6.49 7.84 12.49
CA VAL A 203 -6.50 6.51 11.85
C VAL A 203 -7.86 6.23 11.20
N ALA A 204 -8.95 6.59 11.85
CA ALA A 204 -10.32 6.40 11.32
C ALA A 204 -10.60 7.17 10.00
N ARG A 205 -9.81 8.23 9.69
CA ARG A 205 -9.93 8.98 8.42
C ARG A 205 -9.31 8.24 7.23
N TYR A 206 -8.42 7.28 7.48
CA TYR A 206 -7.65 6.54 6.47
C TYR A 206 -7.70 5.02 6.70
N PRO A 207 -8.88 4.38 6.70
CA PRO A 207 -9.02 2.94 6.96
C PRO A 207 -8.28 2.13 5.87
N ALA A 208 -7.39 1.23 6.30
CA ALA A 208 -6.51 0.44 5.43
C ALA A 208 -5.73 1.29 4.38
N ALA A 209 -5.41 2.54 4.74
CA ALA A 209 -4.70 3.49 3.90
C ALA A 209 -3.59 4.24 4.65
N ILE A 210 -3.11 3.68 5.76
CA ILE A 210 -1.88 4.09 6.44
C ILE A 210 -0.99 2.87 6.55
N ILE A 211 0.19 2.89 5.94
CA ILE A 211 1.18 1.81 6.02
C ILE A 211 2.31 2.25 6.95
N ASN A 212 2.64 1.41 7.94
CA ASN A 212 3.76 1.61 8.84
C ASN A 212 4.83 0.55 8.62
N VAL A 213 6.09 0.90 8.89
CA VAL A 213 7.17 -0.07 9.08
C VAL A 213 7.55 -0.14 10.55
N HIS A 214 7.42 -1.33 11.12
CA HIS A 214 7.87 -1.66 12.46
C HIS A 214 9.19 -2.44 12.39
N HIS A 215 10.14 -2.03 13.21
CA HIS A 215 11.53 -2.53 13.19
C HIS A 215 11.73 -3.81 14.02
N SER A 216 10.73 -4.70 14.02
CA SER A 216 10.84 -6.07 14.53
C SER A 216 9.92 -7.02 13.74
N PHE A 217 10.13 -8.31 13.93
CA PHE A 217 9.23 -9.34 13.41
C PHE A 217 8.04 -9.48 14.38
N LEU A 218 6.95 -8.76 14.08
CA LEU A 218 5.75 -8.79 14.91
C LEU A 218 5.17 -10.21 15.00
N PRO A 219 4.64 -10.62 16.16
CA PRO A 219 4.43 -9.85 17.40
C PRO A 219 5.62 -9.81 18.38
N ALA A 220 6.83 -10.20 17.95
CA ALA A 220 8.00 -10.24 18.82
C ALA A 220 8.67 -8.87 18.97
N PHE A 221 9.24 -8.61 20.15
CA PHE A 221 10.03 -7.39 20.47
C PHE A 221 9.32 -6.07 20.16
N THR A 222 8.11 -5.92 20.67
CA THR A 222 7.39 -4.64 20.65
C THR A 222 8.12 -3.60 21.52
N GLY A 223 8.09 -2.30 21.10
CA GLY A 223 8.67 -1.20 21.84
C GLY A 223 9.83 -0.47 21.14
N ALA A 224 10.51 0.44 21.86
CA ALA A 224 11.38 1.46 21.26
C ALA A 224 12.79 1.00 20.85
N LYS A 225 13.30 -0.12 21.38
CA LYS A 225 14.69 -0.60 21.17
C LYS A 225 14.76 -2.09 20.86
N PRO A 226 14.06 -2.61 19.81
CA PRO A 226 13.95 -4.03 19.57
C PRO A 226 15.31 -4.70 19.28
N TYR A 227 16.23 -4.04 18.56
CA TYR A 227 17.55 -4.61 18.28
C TYR A 227 18.41 -4.81 19.54
N HIS A 228 18.32 -3.91 20.53
CA HIS A 228 18.99 -4.09 21.82
C HIS A 228 18.38 -5.27 22.59
N ALA A 229 17.06 -5.37 22.60
CA ALA A 229 16.37 -6.49 23.25
C ALA A 229 16.68 -7.83 22.55
N ALA A 230 16.71 -7.85 21.23
CA ALA A 230 17.06 -9.00 20.43
C ALA A 230 18.52 -9.47 20.71
N HIS A 231 19.48 -8.55 20.74
CA HIS A 231 20.87 -8.82 21.05
C HIS A 231 21.00 -9.36 22.49
N ALA A 232 20.42 -8.68 23.48
CA ALA A 232 20.47 -9.12 24.88
C ALA A 232 19.83 -10.50 25.09
N ARG A 233 18.79 -10.85 24.31
CA ARG A 233 18.13 -12.16 24.35
C ARG A 233 18.94 -13.25 23.63
N GLY A 234 19.90 -12.88 22.79
CA GLY A 234 20.71 -13.82 22.00
C GLY A 234 19.92 -14.55 20.91
N VAL A 235 18.96 -13.85 20.26
CA VAL A 235 18.17 -14.43 19.16
C VAL A 235 19.05 -14.78 17.97
N LYS A 236 18.54 -15.55 17.05
CA LYS A 236 19.25 -15.99 15.82
C LYS A 236 18.68 -15.35 14.55
N LEU A 237 17.55 -14.67 14.69
CA LEU A 237 16.89 -13.94 13.62
C LEU A 237 16.44 -12.57 14.16
N ILE A 238 16.57 -11.56 13.33
CA ILE A 238 15.90 -10.27 13.46
C ILE A 238 15.01 -10.06 12.26
N GLY A 239 14.04 -9.16 12.35
CA GLY A 239 13.11 -8.91 11.25
C GLY A 239 12.55 -7.50 11.26
N ALA A 240 11.78 -7.22 10.22
CA ALA A 240 10.95 -6.03 10.11
C ALA A 240 9.56 -6.41 9.58
N THR A 241 8.56 -5.59 9.90
CA THR A 241 7.18 -5.80 9.52
C THR A 241 6.60 -4.53 8.93
N SER A 242 5.95 -4.62 7.76
CA SER A 242 5.05 -3.57 7.27
C SER A 242 3.62 -4.01 7.43
N HIS A 243 2.78 -3.13 8.00
CA HIS A 243 1.39 -3.41 8.31
C HIS A 243 0.53 -2.17 8.09
N TYR A 244 -0.77 -2.37 7.92
CA TYR A 244 -1.71 -1.26 8.01
C TYR A 244 -1.85 -0.80 9.46
N VAL A 245 -1.95 0.51 9.65
CA VAL A 245 -2.15 1.09 10.98
C VAL A 245 -3.61 0.98 11.38
N THR A 246 -3.84 0.52 12.61
CA THR A 246 -5.13 0.48 13.28
C THR A 246 -5.10 1.32 14.56
N GLU A 247 -6.20 1.40 15.28
CA GLU A 247 -6.26 2.12 16.57
C GLU A 247 -5.36 1.48 17.64
N VAL A 248 -5.13 0.18 17.54
CA VAL A 248 -4.24 -0.55 18.43
C VAL A 248 -2.82 -0.50 17.87
N LEU A 249 -1.88 -0.04 18.69
CA LEU A 249 -0.48 0.14 18.29
C LEU A 249 0.15 -1.20 17.86
N ASP A 250 0.77 -1.19 16.66
CA ASP A 250 1.51 -2.33 16.08
C ASP A 250 0.70 -3.64 15.94
N ASP A 251 -0.64 -3.55 15.92
CA ASP A 251 -1.56 -4.71 15.86
C ASP A 251 -2.41 -4.73 14.57
N GLY A 252 -2.10 -3.93 13.60
CA GLY A 252 -2.84 -3.90 12.33
C GLY A 252 -2.48 -5.03 11.37
N PRO A 253 -3.30 -5.25 10.31
CA PRO A 253 -3.09 -6.31 9.33
C PRO A 253 -1.70 -6.24 8.71
N ILE A 254 -0.96 -7.34 8.82
CA ILE A 254 0.42 -7.45 8.29
C ILE A 254 0.37 -7.56 6.77
N ILE A 255 1.19 -6.77 6.08
CA ILE A 255 1.32 -6.77 4.62
C ILE A 255 2.56 -7.57 4.21
N GLU A 256 3.71 -7.26 4.82
CA GLU A 256 4.99 -7.87 4.48
C GLU A 256 5.85 -8.04 5.72
N GLN A 257 6.59 -9.14 5.78
CA GLN A 257 7.60 -9.39 6.80
C GLN A 257 8.83 -10.01 6.17
N ASP A 258 10.01 -9.61 6.64
CA ASP A 258 11.25 -10.24 6.24
C ASP A 258 12.19 -10.39 7.44
N VAL A 259 13.15 -11.33 7.34
CA VAL A 259 14.06 -11.67 8.42
C VAL A 259 15.50 -11.78 7.94
N ALA A 260 16.44 -11.45 8.82
CA ALA A 260 17.85 -11.69 8.61
C ALA A 260 18.43 -12.58 9.71
N ARG A 261 19.32 -13.49 9.32
CA ARG A 261 20.07 -14.30 10.26
C ARG A 261 21.18 -13.47 10.92
N ILE A 262 21.29 -13.61 12.24
CA ILE A 262 22.38 -13.04 13.04
C ILE A 262 23.16 -14.13 13.76
N SER A 263 24.37 -13.80 14.14
CA SER A 263 25.31 -14.69 14.84
C SER A 263 25.75 -14.09 16.17
N HIS A 264 26.50 -14.87 16.95
CA HIS A 264 27.10 -14.39 18.18
C HIS A 264 28.22 -13.35 17.97
N ARG A 265 28.65 -13.13 16.72
CA ARG A 265 29.68 -12.14 16.34
C ARG A 265 29.08 -10.77 16.08
N ASP A 266 27.78 -10.72 15.75
CA ASP A 266 27.09 -9.48 15.46
C ASP A 266 26.85 -8.67 16.74
N GLN A 267 27.27 -7.43 16.74
CA GLN A 267 27.00 -6.46 17.80
C GLN A 267 25.68 -5.71 17.54
N VAL A 268 25.23 -4.89 18.46
CA VAL A 268 23.98 -4.12 18.30
C VAL A 268 23.97 -3.26 17.04
N ASP A 269 25.12 -2.65 16.71
CA ASP A 269 25.23 -1.79 15.51
C ASP A 269 25.07 -2.62 14.21
N ASP A 270 25.61 -3.85 14.16
CA ASP A 270 25.42 -4.77 13.04
C ASP A 270 23.93 -5.16 12.88
N LEU A 271 23.24 -5.37 14.02
CA LEU A 271 21.80 -5.65 14.01
C LEU A 271 21.00 -4.45 13.49
N VAL A 272 21.36 -3.23 13.88
CA VAL A 272 20.74 -2.00 13.41
C VAL A 272 20.95 -1.81 11.90
N GLU A 273 22.17 -2.09 11.38
CA GLU A 273 22.46 -2.01 9.95
C GLU A 273 21.62 -2.99 9.14
N LYS A 274 21.67 -4.29 9.50
CA LYS A 274 20.84 -5.34 8.87
C LYS A 274 19.35 -5.02 8.97
N GLY A 275 18.92 -4.49 10.11
CA GLY A 275 17.53 -4.10 10.33
C GLY A 275 17.08 -2.97 9.42
N ARG A 276 17.93 -1.96 9.17
CA ARG A 276 17.62 -0.88 8.21
C ARG A 276 17.42 -1.40 6.80
N ASP A 277 18.16 -2.43 6.38
CA ASP A 277 18.00 -3.05 5.07
C ASP A 277 16.65 -3.77 4.96
N LEU A 278 16.27 -4.53 6.00
CA LEU A 278 14.97 -5.17 6.08
C LEU A 278 13.83 -4.15 6.07
N GLU A 279 13.92 -3.08 6.88
CA GLU A 279 12.92 -2.03 6.96
C GLU A 279 12.65 -1.37 5.60
N ARG A 280 13.72 -1.07 4.82
CA ARG A 280 13.58 -0.54 3.46
C ARG A 280 12.83 -1.51 2.55
N MET A 281 13.21 -2.79 2.60
CA MET A 281 12.68 -3.81 1.70
C MET A 281 11.21 -4.11 1.99
N VAL A 282 10.83 -4.34 3.25
CA VAL A 282 9.44 -4.66 3.61
C VAL A 282 8.51 -3.46 3.37
N LEU A 283 8.98 -2.23 3.65
CA LEU A 283 8.16 -1.05 3.42
C LEU A 283 7.93 -0.79 1.93
N SER A 284 8.99 -0.85 1.12
CA SER A 284 8.86 -0.60 -0.33
C SER A 284 7.99 -1.65 -1.02
N ARG A 285 8.09 -2.94 -0.64
CA ARG A 285 7.22 -4.01 -1.14
C ARG A 285 5.76 -3.76 -0.76
N ALA A 286 5.49 -3.46 0.52
CA ALA A 286 4.13 -3.19 1.01
C ALA A 286 3.49 -2.01 0.30
N VAL A 287 4.22 -0.90 0.13
CA VAL A 287 3.75 0.28 -0.60
C VAL A 287 3.46 -0.06 -2.06
N ARG A 288 4.37 -0.77 -2.75
CA ARG A 288 4.17 -1.19 -4.13
C ARG A 288 2.93 -2.06 -4.29
N TRP A 289 2.75 -3.11 -3.47
CA TRP A 289 1.58 -3.98 -3.55
C TRP A 289 0.26 -3.24 -3.28
N HIS A 290 0.28 -2.26 -2.37
CA HIS A 290 -0.88 -1.39 -2.16
C HIS A 290 -1.20 -0.56 -3.40
N LEU A 291 -0.19 0.08 -4.01
CA LEU A 291 -0.34 0.88 -5.23
C LEU A 291 -0.81 0.03 -6.42
N ASP A 292 -0.31 -1.20 -6.54
CA ASP A 292 -0.69 -2.18 -7.57
C ASP A 292 -2.05 -2.84 -7.31
N ARG A 293 -2.76 -2.45 -6.24
CA ARG A 293 -4.06 -3.02 -5.86
C ARG A 293 -3.99 -4.54 -5.68
N ARG A 294 -2.95 -5.03 -4.99
CA ARG A 294 -2.70 -6.46 -4.76
C ARG A 294 -3.10 -6.92 -3.35
N ILE A 295 -3.64 -6.04 -2.50
CA ILE A 295 -3.90 -6.32 -1.09
C ILE A 295 -5.40 -6.25 -0.81
N LEU A 296 -5.94 -7.30 -0.20
CA LEU A 296 -7.24 -7.32 0.45
C LEU A 296 -7.06 -7.52 1.96
N CYS A 297 -7.74 -6.70 2.75
CA CYS A 297 -7.80 -6.85 4.20
C CYS A 297 -9.09 -7.57 4.60
N TYR A 298 -8.98 -8.51 5.53
CA TYR A 298 -10.13 -9.18 6.16
C TYR A 298 -9.82 -9.49 7.62
N GLY A 299 -10.67 -9.00 8.52
CA GLY A 299 -10.34 -9.01 9.94
C GLY A 299 -8.99 -8.33 10.19
N ASN A 300 -8.09 -9.03 10.90
CA ASN A 300 -6.71 -8.56 11.14
C ASN A 300 -5.67 -9.26 10.24
N LYS A 301 -6.06 -9.65 9.04
CA LYS A 301 -5.21 -10.36 8.07
C LYS A 301 -5.24 -9.66 6.71
N THR A 302 -4.27 -9.99 5.87
CA THR A 302 -4.26 -9.60 4.45
C THR A 302 -4.18 -10.83 3.55
N VAL A 303 -4.78 -10.73 2.36
CA VAL A 303 -4.41 -11.52 1.19
C VAL A 303 -3.58 -10.61 0.29
N VAL A 304 -2.38 -11.03 -0.04
CA VAL A 304 -1.53 -10.36 -1.03
C VAL A 304 -1.50 -11.24 -2.27
N PHE A 305 -2.03 -10.74 -3.36
CA PHE A 305 -2.06 -11.44 -4.64
C PHE A 305 -0.71 -11.31 -5.38
N ASP A 306 -0.22 -12.40 -5.98
CA ASP A 306 1.07 -12.45 -6.71
C ASP A 306 1.01 -11.90 -8.15
#